data_aea9a32b5806c195e62b727e373d83ba
#
_entry.id   aea9a32b5806c195e62b727e373d83ba
#
_cell.length_a   1.000
_cell.length_b   1.000
_cell.length_c   1.000
_cell.angle_alpha   90.00
_cell.angle_beta   90.00
_cell.angle_gamma   90.00
#
_symmetry.space_group_name_H-M   'P 1'
#
loop_
_entity.id
_entity.type
_entity.pdbx_description
1 polymer ?
#
loop_
_entity_poly.entity_id
_entity_poly.type
_entity_poly.pdbx_seq_one_letter_code
_entity_poly.pdbx_strand_id
1 'polypeptide(L)'
;KYINDDEDWYLFCPHEVQKAGFENLYKFHGSAFTEQYNKLVNAGLGFKVKTSDILYKIQKSMAEAGLPYVMNWCNANKNHPQSHLGTCTGSNLCIEIYQMSRPNYTAQCALSSIPLHNLELDDFEELGRRAKLVTRALNSVIENNNWSTEGAANAGKEQRAIAVGIAGLADYMAKHKIDFTGSEAQRFNRKMVETIYNSSLEESCRLGNEGIYKPVFPEIYKDGRVNSTFVALMPTASSATLVGCYESFEPVQANIFQRRIDAGEFTIVNKYMIKELQERGMWNLDTRNQILANNGSVQSLIIDDDFKQRYKTIWEHSQKSLINLAGIRQEFVDQGQSMNLYFQDATTGKIGAALKYGWNLGLPTGSYYTKTQSKIDAPVSLVQTKSEVSPGWEISCYGCEA
;
A
#
# COMPACT_ATOMS: atom_id res chain seq x y z
N LYS A 1 -11.28 10.25 -22.17
CA LYS A 1 -12.18 10.40 -23.31
C LYS A 1 -13.05 9.15 -23.46
N TYR A 2 -12.52 8.00 -23.89
CA TYR A 2 -13.28 6.76 -24.18
C TYR A 2 -14.21 6.33 -23.05
N ILE A 3 -13.79 6.43 -21.79
CA ILE A 3 -14.59 6.06 -20.62
C ILE A 3 -15.78 7.01 -20.40
N ASN A 4 -15.58 8.32 -20.62
CA ASN A 4 -16.64 9.30 -20.37
C ASN A 4 -17.71 9.29 -21.46
N ASP A 5 -17.32 9.01 -22.69
CA ASP A 5 -18.15 9.15 -23.87
C ASP A 5 -18.68 7.79 -24.36
N ASP A 6 -18.40 6.69 -23.61
CA ASP A 6 -18.71 5.29 -23.96
C ASP A 6 -18.33 4.96 -25.42
N GLU A 7 -17.17 5.47 -25.84
CA GLU A 7 -16.64 5.21 -27.17
C GLU A 7 -16.18 3.74 -27.31
N ASP A 8 -16.11 3.28 -28.55
CA ASP A 8 -15.59 1.97 -28.88
C ASP A 8 -14.07 1.91 -28.60
N TRP A 9 -13.63 0.81 -28.02
CA TRP A 9 -12.24 0.49 -27.77
C TRP A 9 -11.80 -0.70 -28.60
N TYR A 10 -10.56 -0.73 -29.07
CA TYR A 10 -10.01 -1.86 -29.83
C TYR A 10 -9.04 -2.65 -28.98
N LEU A 11 -9.21 -3.96 -28.99
CA LEU A 11 -8.27 -4.91 -28.39
C LEU A 11 -7.43 -5.55 -29.48
N PHE A 12 -6.12 -5.67 -29.24
CA PHE A 12 -5.15 -6.14 -30.23
C PHE A 12 -4.48 -7.44 -29.76
N CYS A 13 -4.35 -8.41 -30.67
CA CYS A 13 -3.49 -9.56 -30.44
C CYS A 13 -2.02 -9.14 -30.66
N PRO A 14 -1.13 -9.29 -29.66
CA PRO A 14 0.27 -8.90 -29.80
C PRO A 14 0.99 -9.59 -30.97
N HIS A 15 0.64 -10.84 -31.24
CA HIS A 15 1.20 -11.61 -32.37
C HIS A 15 0.81 -11.02 -33.72
N GLU A 16 -0.47 -10.68 -33.92
CA GLU A 16 -0.95 -10.07 -35.16
C GLU A 16 -0.36 -8.67 -35.38
N VAL A 17 -0.19 -7.90 -34.32
CA VAL A 17 0.47 -6.60 -34.34
C VAL A 17 1.92 -6.73 -34.86
N GLN A 18 2.68 -7.68 -34.31
CA GLN A 18 4.07 -7.92 -34.75
C GLN A 18 4.13 -8.47 -36.18
N LYS A 19 3.24 -9.38 -36.54
CA LYS A 19 3.16 -9.94 -37.90
C LYS A 19 2.86 -8.85 -38.95
N ALA A 20 2.09 -7.84 -38.58
CA ALA A 20 1.80 -6.67 -39.43
C ALA A 20 2.94 -5.63 -39.44
N GLY A 21 4.06 -5.88 -38.77
CA GLY A 21 5.23 -4.99 -38.74
C GLY A 21 5.13 -3.83 -37.77
N PHE A 22 4.19 -3.87 -36.84
CA PHE A 22 4.04 -2.83 -35.80
C PHE A 22 4.64 -3.27 -34.46
N GLU A 23 4.98 -2.28 -33.62
CA GLU A 23 5.34 -2.52 -32.23
C GLU A 23 4.12 -2.65 -31.33
N ASN A 24 4.21 -3.52 -30.33
CA ASN A 24 3.13 -3.77 -29.36
C ASN A 24 2.92 -2.58 -28.43
N LEU A 25 1.65 -2.35 -28.06
CA LEU A 25 1.21 -1.23 -27.19
C LEU A 25 1.86 -1.22 -25.81
N TYR A 26 2.27 -2.36 -25.26
CA TYR A 26 2.91 -2.42 -23.95
C TYR A 26 4.27 -1.69 -23.86
N LYS A 27 4.85 -1.32 -25.01
CA LYS A 27 6.09 -0.53 -25.05
C LYS A 27 5.86 0.98 -24.88
N PHE A 28 4.62 1.43 -24.95
CA PHE A 28 4.26 2.84 -25.00
C PHE A 28 3.39 3.26 -23.82
N HIS A 29 3.46 4.53 -23.44
CA HIS A 29 2.58 5.16 -22.47
C HIS A 29 2.28 6.61 -22.87
N GLY A 30 1.27 7.24 -22.23
CA GLY A 30 0.91 8.63 -22.47
C GLY A 30 0.50 8.88 -23.94
N SER A 31 1.00 9.97 -24.55
CA SER A 31 0.68 10.35 -25.94
C SER A 31 1.22 9.34 -26.96
N ALA A 32 2.39 8.77 -26.72
CA ALA A 32 2.97 7.74 -27.59
C ALA A 32 2.08 6.49 -27.65
N PHE A 33 1.45 6.10 -26.54
CA PHE A 33 0.47 5.01 -26.55
C PHE A 33 -0.73 5.37 -27.44
N THR A 34 -1.28 6.58 -27.31
CA THR A 34 -2.41 7.03 -28.11
C THR A 34 -2.07 7.06 -29.60
N GLU A 35 -0.90 7.53 -29.95
CA GLU A 35 -0.42 7.55 -31.34
C GLU A 35 -0.29 6.14 -31.92
N GLN A 36 0.36 5.23 -31.21
CA GLN A 36 0.51 3.83 -31.63
C GLN A 36 -0.83 3.12 -31.70
N TYR A 37 -1.72 3.33 -30.72
CA TYR A 37 -3.08 2.79 -30.74
C TYR A 37 -3.83 3.21 -32.01
N ASN A 38 -3.81 4.49 -32.35
CA ASN A 38 -4.48 5.01 -33.56
C ASN A 38 -3.87 4.44 -34.85
N LYS A 39 -2.55 4.24 -34.91
CA LYS A 39 -1.88 3.58 -36.04
C LYS A 39 -2.40 2.17 -36.25
N LEU A 40 -2.57 1.39 -35.16
CA LEU A 40 -3.09 0.03 -35.23
C LEU A 40 -4.57 -0.03 -35.66
N VAL A 41 -5.39 0.88 -35.14
CA VAL A 41 -6.81 1.01 -35.54
C VAL A 41 -6.92 1.35 -37.02
N ASN A 42 -6.14 2.33 -37.51
CA ASN A 42 -6.14 2.76 -38.91
C ASN A 42 -5.60 1.69 -39.86
N ALA A 43 -4.77 0.79 -39.39
CA ALA A 43 -4.28 -0.39 -40.14
C ALA A 43 -5.33 -1.52 -40.19
N GLY A 44 -6.50 -1.35 -39.58
CA GLY A 44 -7.58 -2.35 -39.54
C GLY A 44 -7.28 -3.53 -38.60
N LEU A 45 -6.33 -3.37 -37.67
CA LEU A 45 -6.01 -4.40 -36.71
C LEU A 45 -6.91 -4.34 -35.48
N GLY A 46 -7.00 -5.47 -34.78
CA GLY A 46 -7.78 -5.59 -33.55
C GLY A 46 -9.27 -5.82 -33.76
N PHE A 47 -9.96 -6.03 -32.67
CA PHE A 47 -11.41 -6.18 -32.65
C PHE A 47 -12.05 -5.17 -31.68
N LYS A 48 -13.20 -4.71 -32.08
CA LYS A 48 -13.92 -3.62 -31.42
C LYS A 48 -14.77 -4.13 -30.27
N VAL A 49 -14.72 -3.42 -29.14
CA VAL A 49 -15.51 -3.68 -27.93
C VAL A 49 -16.05 -2.35 -27.37
N LYS A 50 -17.13 -2.41 -26.58
CA LYS A 50 -17.59 -1.24 -25.81
C LYS A 50 -16.70 -1.04 -24.58
N THR A 51 -16.32 0.21 -24.35
CA THR A 51 -15.53 0.57 -23.15
C THR A 51 -16.29 0.26 -21.86
N SER A 52 -17.60 0.55 -21.85
CA SER A 52 -18.49 0.23 -20.71
C SER A 52 -18.51 -1.25 -20.36
N ASP A 53 -18.49 -2.15 -21.35
CA ASP A 53 -18.51 -3.60 -21.12
C ASP A 53 -17.22 -4.10 -20.43
N ILE A 54 -16.07 -3.57 -20.86
CA ILE A 54 -14.78 -3.90 -20.23
C ILE A 54 -14.76 -3.43 -18.79
N LEU A 55 -15.09 -2.16 -18.57
CA LEU A 55 -15.11 -1.55 -17.25
C LEU A 55 -16.08 -2.24 -16.31
N TYR A 56 -17.28 -2.54 -16.78
CA TYR A 56 -18.28 -3.27 -16.00
C TYR A 56 -17.76 -4.64 -15.56
N LYS A 57 -17.15 -5.41 -16.46
CA LYS A 57 -16.59 -6.73 -16.14
C LYS A 57 -15.48 -6.64 -15.10
N ILE A 58 -14.57 -5.67 -15.22
CA ILE A 58 -13.49 -5.44 -14.24
C ILE A 58 -14.10 -5.06 -12.88
N GLN A 59 -14.97 -4.06 -12.84
CA GLN A 59 -15.57 -3.55 -11.61
C GLN A 59 -16.45 -4.60 -10.92
N LYS A 60 -17.19 -5.40 -11.69
CA LYS A 60 -17.99 -6.51 -11.19
C LYS A 60 -17.11 -7.57 -10.53
N SER A 61 -16.02 -7.98 -11.19
CA SER A 61 -15.06 -8.92 -10.62
C SER A 61 -14.42 -8.37 -9.33
N MET A 62 -14.08 -7.08 -9.30
CA MET A 62 -13.56 -6.42 -8.10
C MET A 62 -14.58 -6.42 -6.95
N ALA A 63 -15.86 -6.21 -7.24
CA ALA A 63 -16.92 -6.24 -6.22
C ALA A 63 -17.16 -7.65 -5.66
N GLU A 64 -17.11 -8.68 -6.52
CA GLU A 64 -17.44 -10.06 -6.17
C GLU A 64 -16.25 -10.85 -5.60
N ALA A 65 -15.05 -10.65 -6.15
CA ALA A 65 -13.86 -11.43 -5.82
C ALA A 65 -12.68 -10.59 -5.26
N GLY A 66 -12.82 -9.26 -5.19
CA GLY A 66 -11.74 -8.38 -4.76
C GLY A 66 -10.63 -8.15 -5.79
N LEU A 67 -10.74 -8.75 -6.97
CA LEU A 67 -9.75 -8.79 -8.06
C LEU A 67 -10.38 -8.37 -9.39
N PRO A 68 -9.59 -7.91 -10.38
CA PRO A 68 -8.12 -7.87 -10.44
C PRO A 68 -7.52 -6.69 -9.68
N TYR A 69 -6.21 -6.74 -9.41
CA TYR A 69 -5.42 -5.57 -9.06
C TYR A 69 -5.31 -4.63 -10.26
N VAL A 70 -5.21 -3.32 -9.98
CA VAL A 70 -5.21 -2.31 -11.04
C VAL A 70 -3.96 -1.45 -10.97
N MET A 71 -3.18 -1.46 -12.04
CA MET A 71 -2.06 -0.57 -12.28
C MET A 71 -2.46 0.58 -13.20
N ASN A 72 -2.14 1.79 -12.81
CA ASN A 72 -2.31 2.98 -13.63
C ASN A 72 -1.06 3.21 -14.49
N TRP A 73 -1.00 2.55 -15.63
CA TRP A 73 0.14 2.46 -16.53
C TRP A 73 0.85 3.79 -16.84
N CYS A 74 0.09 4.80 -17.23
CA CYS A 74 0.66 6.11 -17.55
C CYS A 74 1.25 6.79 -16.31
N ASN A 75 0.57 6.71 -15.17
CA ASN A 75 1.05 7.29 -13.92
C ASN A 75 2.33 6.61 -13.43
N ALA A 76 2.40 5.27 -13.54
CA ALA A 76 3.58 4.49 -13.16
C ALA A 76 4.82 4.84 -14.00
N ASN A 77 4.63 5.27 -15.25
CA ASN A 77 5.71 5.58 -16.16
C ASN A 77 6.04 7.08 -16.29
N LYS A 78 5.16 7.97 -15.81
CA LYS A 78 5.26 9.42 -16.05
C LYS A 78 6.57 10.03 -15.53
N ASN A 79 6.99 9.65 -14.33
CA ASN A 79 8.19 10.17 -13.67
C ASN A 79 9.01 9.03 -13.07
N HIS A 80 9.05 7.89 -13.76
CA HIS A 80 9.71 6.70 -13.25
C HIS A 80 11.23 6.90 -13.16
N PRO A 81 11.88 6.63 -12.02
CA PRO A 81 13.33 6.82 -11.88
C PRO A 81 14.16 6.06 -12.92
N GLN A 82 13.72 4.87 -13.32
CA GLN A 82 14.40 4.02 -14.31
C GLN A 82 13.91 4.25 -15.75
N SER A 83 13.26 5.38 -16.07
CA SER A 83 12.70 5.66 -17.42
C SER A 83 13.74 5.62 -18.55
N HIS A 84 15.01 5.86 -18.23
CA HIS A 84 16.14 5.72 -19.17
C HIS A 84 16.38 4.26 -19.62
N LEU A 85 15.87 3.26 -18.90
CA LEU A 85 15.95 1.84 -19.27
C LEU A 85 14.79 1.38 -20.15
N GLY A 86 13.73 2.20 -20.29
CA GLY A 86 12.54 1.87 -21.07
C GLY A 86 11.22 2.13 -20.35
N THR A 87 10.18 1.42 -20.76
CA THR A 87 8.83 1.48 -20.14
C THR A 87 8.69 0.37 -19.09
N CYS A 88 8.27 0.73 -17.90
CA CYS A 88 7.87 -0.25 -16.89
C CYS A 88 6.61 -0.98 -17.34
N THR A 89 6.70 -2.27 -17.62
CA THR A 89 5.65 -3.06 -18.25
C THR A 89 4.80 -3.85 -17.27
N GLY A 90 5.06 -3.74 -15.98
CA GLY A 90 4.34 -4.46 -14.94
C GLY A 90 4.80 -4.08 -13.55
N SER A 91 4.24 -4.77 -12.56
CA SER A 91 4.57 -4.65 -11.14
C SER A 91 4.80 -6.03 -10.53
N ASN A 92 5.20 -6.07 -9.25
CA ASN A 92 5.13 -7.29 -8.45
C ASN A 92 3.68 -7.70 -8.17
N LEU A 93 3.50 -8.85 -7.50
CA LEU A 93 2.17 -9.38 -7.12
C LEU A 93 1.37 -8.36 -6.29
N CYS A 94 2.01 -7.69 -5.33
CA CYS A 94 1.32 -6.76 -4.42
C CYS A 94 1.16 -5.34 -4.98
N ILE A 95 1.60 -5.11 -6.21
CA ILE A 95 1.38 -3.87 -6.99
C ILE A 95 2.00 -2.57 -6.38
N GLU A 96 3.07 -2.72 -5.59
CA GLU A 96 3.84 -1.56 -5.08
C GLU A 96 5.21 -1.40 -5.74
N ILE A 97 5.78 -2.47 -6.33
CA ILE A 97 7.11 -2.43 -6.93
C ILE A 97 6.98 -2.20 -8.45
N TYR A 98 7.48 -1.07 -8.89
CA TYR A 98 7.57 -0.71 -10.29
C TYR A 98 9.03 -0.59 -10.68
N GLN A 99 9.53 -1.51 -11.49
CA GLN A 99 10.91 -1.56 -11.93
C GLN A 99 10.97 -2.04 -13.38
N MET A 100 12.04 -1.66 -14.08
CA MET A 100 12.26 -2.07 -15.47
C MET A 100 12.71 -3.52 -15.51
N SER A 101 11.98 -4.33 -16.29
CA SER A 101 12.40 -5.66 -16.73
C SER A 101 12.68 -5.67 -18.22
N ARG A 102 13.71 -6.40 -18.64
CA ARG A 102 14.08 -6.60 -20.02
C ARG A 102 14.71 -8.00 -20.19
N PRO A 103 14.95 -8.48 -21.41
CA PRO A 103 15.60 -9.77 -21.61
C PRO A 103 16.87 -9.91 -20.75
N ASN A 104 16.98 -11.00 -20.00
CA ASN A 104 18.05 -11.29 -19.02
C ASN A 104 18.17 -10.34 -17.82
N TYR A 105 17.17 -9.48 -17.59
CA TYR A 105 17.10 -8.58 -16.42
C TYR A 105 15.68 -8.64 -15.85
N THR A 106 15.49 -9.44 -14.80
CA THR A 106 14.21 -9.58 -14.12
C THR A 106 14.16 -8.70 -12.88
N ALA A 107 13.21 -7.77 -12.82
CA ALA A 107 12.99 -6.94 -11.63
C ALA A 107 12.80 -7.80 -10.38
N GLN A 108 13.26 -7.30 -9.25
CA GLN A 108 13.25 -8.04 -7.98
C GLN A 108 12.86 -7.11 -6.82
N CYS A 109 12.27 -7.68 -5.77
CA CYS A 109 11.84 -6.94 -4.58
C CYS A 109 12.90 -7.03 -3.47
N ALA A 110 13.75 -6.00 -3.32
CA ALA A 110 14.56 -5.79 -2.12
C ALA A 110 13.86 -4.76 -1.24
N LEU A 111 13.08 -5.22 -0.26
CA LEU A 111 12.19 -4.37 0.52
C LEU A 111 12.28 -4.63 2.02
N SER A 112 11.96 -3.59 2.80
CA SER A 112 11.81 -3.67 4.26
C SER A 112 10.90 -2.55 4.74
N SER A 113 10.23 -2.74 5.89
CA SER A 113 9.31 -1.76 6.45
C SER A 113 9.78 -1.27 7.81
N ILE A 114 9.67 0.03 8.05
CA ILE A 114 9.96 0.67 9.34
C ILE A 114 8.70 0.64 10.20
N PRO A 115 8.72 0.02 11.38
CA PRO A 115 7.58 0.05 12.30
C PRO A 115 7.46 1.42 12.97
N LEU A 116 6.28 2.05 12.87
CA LEU A 116 6.01 3.39 13.39
C LEU A 116 5.44 3.40 14.82
N HIS A 117 4.90 2.26 15.30
CA HIS A 117 4.20 2.18 16.59
C HIS A 117 5.02 2.63 17.80
N ASN A 118 6.34 2.54 17.72
CA ASN A 118 7.27 2.93 18.78
C ASN A 118 7.99 4.26 18.49
N LEU A 119 7.60 4.97 17.43
CA LEU A 119 8.10 6.32 17.15
C LEU A 119 7.41 7.34 18.06
N GLU A 120 8.17 8.31 18.59
CA GLU A 120 7.59 9.43 19.31
C GLU A 120 6.99 10.47 18.36
N LEU A 121 6.14 11.36 18.89
CA LEU A 121 5.43 12.34 18.10
C LEU A 121 6.41 13.21 17.30
N ASP A 122 6.26 13.21 15.98
CA ASP A 122 7.06 14.00 15.04
C ASP A 122 8.59 13.80 15.14
N ASP A 123 9.03 12.65 15.67
CA ASP A 123 10.46 12.31 15.72
C ASP A 123 10.98 11.88 14.34
N PHE A 124 11.10 12.86 13.46
CA PHE A 124 11.59 12.67 12.09
C PHE A 124 13.11 12.42 12.04
N GLU A 125 13.86 12.79 13.08
CA GLU A 125 15.29 12.49 13.19
C GLU A 125 15.51 10.98 13.37
N GLU A 126 14.83 10.37 14.33
CA GLU A 126 14.87 8.92 14.54
C GLU A 126 14.31 8.16 13.33
N LEU A 127 13.23 8.64 12.70
CA LEU A 127 12.70 8.05 11.48
C LEU A 127 13.75 8.06 10.36
N GLY A 128 14.44 9.18 10.16
CA GLY A 128 15.52 9.30 9.17
C GLY A 128 16.70 8.37 9.48
N ARG A 129 17.09 8.26 10.75
CA ARG A 129 18.12 7.32 11.20
C ARG A 129 17.74 5.86 10.87
N ARG A 130 16.49 5.47 11.11
CA ARG A 130 15.97 4.13 10.75
C ARG A 130 15.97 3.91 9.23
N ALA A 131 15.56 4.90 8.45
CA ALA A 131 15.59 4.82 6.99
C ALA A 131 17.01 4.60 6.44
N LYS A 132 18.01 5.31 6.97
CA LYS A 132 19.43 5.09 6.64
C LYS A 132 19.91 3.69 6.99
N LEU A 133 19.53 3.18 8.18
CA LEU A 133 19.87 1.82 8.60
C LEU A 133 19.27 0.75 7.68
N VAL A 134 17.98 0.90 7.34
CA VAL A 134 17.28 -0.02 6.42
C VAL A 134 17.91 0.04 5.03
N THR A 135 18.26 1.22 4.53
CA THR A 135 18.95 1.39 3.24
C THR A 135 20.29 0.63 3.20
N ARG A 136 21.10 0.73 4.28
CA ARG A 136 22.35 -0.08 4.40
C ARG A 136 22.09 -1.56 4.41
N ALA A 137 21.11 -2.00 5.21
CA ALA A 137 20.75 -3.42 5.32
C ALA A 137 20.30 -4.00 3.97
N LEU A 138 19.44 -3.28 3.22
CA LEU A 138 18.97 -3.70 1.90
C LEU A 138 20.11 -3.75 0.88
N ASN A 139 21.06 -2.81 0.91
CA ASN A 139 22.26 -2.87 0.06
C ASN A 139 23.15 -4.06 0.40
N SER A 140 23.29 -4.41 1.69
CA SER A 140 24.02 -5.61 2.10
C SER A 140 23.29 -6.89 1.64
N VAL A 141 21.97 -6.92 1.71
CA VAL A 141 21.18 -8.04 1.17
C VAL A 141 21.40 -8.19 -0.34
N ILE A 142 21.31 -7.10 -1.12
CA ILE A 142 21.55 -7.14 -2.58
C ILE A 142 22.95 -7.70 -2.89
N GLU A 143 23.97 -7.28 -2.15
CA GLU A 143 25.35 -7.70 -2.39
C GLU A 143 25.59 -9.17 -2.08
N ASN A 144 25.01 -9.66 -0.97
CA ASN A 144 25.26 -11.00 -0.45
C ASN A 144 24.17 -12.02 -0.83
N ASN A 145 23.20 -11.64 -1.66
CA ASN A 145 22.10 -12.52 -2.02
C ASN A 145 22.53 -13.69 -2.90
N ASN A 146 21.99 -14.86 -2.60
CA ASN A 146 22.09 -16.02 -3.49
C ASN A 146 20.93 -16.00 -4.47
N TRP A 147 21.15 -15.39 -5.64
CA TRP A 147 20.11 -15.15 -6.63
C TRP A 147 19.61 -16.45 -7.26
N SER A 148 18.28 -16.61 -7.32
CA SER A 148 17.61 -17.79 -7.88
C SER A 148 17.74 -17.90 -9.40
N THR A 149 17.93 -16.79 -10.10
CA THR A 149 18.10 -16.73 -11.56
C THR A 149 19.15 -15.69 -11.95
N GLU A 150 19.80 -15.90 -13.10
CA GLU A 150 20.76 -14.94 -13.66
C GLU A 150 20.11 -13.59 -13.96
N GLY A 151 18.87 -13.58 -14.49
CA GLY A 151 18.14 -12.35 -14.76
C GLY A 151 17.88 -11.51 -13.52
N ALA A 152 17.56 -12.15 -12.38
CA ALA A 152 17.39 -11.45 -11.10
C ALA A 152 18.72 -10.91 -10.58
N ALA A 153 19.82 -11.67 -10.71
CA ALA A 153 21.15 -11.22 -10.36
C ALA A 153 21.59 -9.99 -11.18
N ASN A 154 21.36 -10.03 -12.48
CA ASN A 154 21.71 -8.93 -13.38
C ASN A 154 20.95 -7.66 -13.04
N ALA A 155 19.63 -7.73 -12.88
CA ALA A 155 18.79 -6.59 -12.49
C ALA A 155 19.16 -6.07 -11.09
N GLY A 156 19.29 -6.97 -10.12
CA GLY A 156 19.64 -6.63 -8.73
C GLY A 156 20.97 -5.88 -8.64
N LYS A 157 22.01 -6.33 -9.35
CA LYS A 157 23.34 -5.70 -9.34
C LYS A 157 23.41 -4.41 -10.15
N GLU A 158 22.71 -4.35 -11.27
CA GLU A 158 22.73 -3.16 -12.13
C GLU A 158 21.87 -2.03 -11.57
N GLN A 159 20.63 -2.34 -11.20
CA GLN A 159 19.65 -1.33 -10.79
C GLN A 159 19.73 -1.04 -9.29
N ARG A 160 20.13 -2.01 -8.48
CA ARG A 160 20.16 -1.95 -7.01
C ARG A 160 18.92 -1.28 -6.43
N ALA A 161 17.75 -1.57 -7.02
CA ALA A 161 16.47 -1.01 -6.63
C ALA A 161 16.07 -1.52 -5.24
N ILE A 162 15.73 -0.61 -4.34
CA ILE A 162 15.26 -0.91 -2.99
C ILE A 162 13.87 -0.32 -2.75
N ALA A 163 13.19 -0.81 -1.72
CA ALA A 163 11.91 -0.28 -1.28
C ALA A 163 11.87 -0.22 0.26
N VAL A 164 11.96 0.99 0.81
CA VAL A 164 11.77 1.26 2.22
C VAL A 164 10.30 1.64 2.43
N GLY A 165 9.56 0.81 3.15
CA GLY A 165 8.16 1.00 3.49
C GLY A 165 7.95 1.27 4.97
N ILE A 166 6.69 1.18 5.40
CA ILE A 166 6.28 1.38 6.78
C ILE A 166 5.28 0.31 7.24
N ALA A 167 5.16 0.13 8.55
CA ALA A 167 4.10 -0.62 9.20
C ALA A 167 3.62 0.13 10.45
N GLY A 168 2.41 -0.13 10.91
CA GLY A 168 1.91 0.44 12.16
C GLY A 168 1.54 1.92 12.09
N LEU A 169 1.14 2.45 10.93
CA LEU A 169 0.65 3.83 10.85
C LEU A 169 -0.60 4.03 11.71
N ALA A 170 -1.52 3.05 11.75
CA ALA A 170 -2.69 3.11 12.61
C ALA A 170 -2.33 3.17 14.10
N ASP A 171 -1.32 2.41 14.52
CA ASP A 171 -0.80 2.46 15.89
C ASP A 171 -0.22 3.82 16.24
N TYR A 172 0.57 4.40 15.31
CA TYR A 172 1.14 5.74 15.50
C TYR A 172 0.04 6.79 15.69
N MET A 173 -0.95 6.80 14.80
CA MET A 173 -2.09 7.73 14.90
C MET A 173 -2.86 7.56 16.21
N ALA A 174 -3.15 6.33 16.61
CA ALA A 174 -3.84 6.03 17.87
C ALA A 174 -3.00 6.40 19.09
N LYS A 175 -1.69 6.10 19.10
CA LYS A 175 -0.75 6.44 20.18
C LYS A 175 -0.72 7.95 20.45
N HIS A 176 -0.71 8.74 19.40
CA HIS A 176 -0.59 10.18 19.47
C HIS A 176 -1.94 10.91 19.40
N LYS A 177 -3.06 10.18 19.48
CA LYS A 177 -4.43 10.71 19.47
C LYS A 177 -4.76 11.57 18.24
N ILE A 178 -4.25 11.16 17.07
CA ILE A 178 -4.44 11.84 15.78
C ILE A 178 -5.60 11.21 15.03
N ASP A 179 -6.54 12.04 14.51
CA ASP A 179 -7.55 11.58 13.53
C ASP A 179 -6.84 11.14 12.24
N PHE A 180 -7.06 9.88 11.84
CA PHE A 180 -6.36 9.25 10.72
C PHE A 180 -6.49 10.00 9.39
N THR A 181 -7.56 10.75 9.18
CA THR A 181 -7.83 11.53 7.97
C THR A 181 -7.80 13.05 8.16
N GLY A 182 -7.52 13.49 9.38
CA GLY A 182 -7.41 14.90 9.74
C GLY A 182 -6.20 15.62 9.14
N SER A 183 -6.15 16.92 9.31
CA SER A 183 -5.06 17.76 8.77
C SER A 183 -3.68 17.39 9.35
N GLU A 184 -3.63 17.02 10.62
CA GLU A 184 -2.40 16.59 11.28
C GLU A 184 -1.89 15.26 10.67
N ALA A 185 -2.78 14.29 10.42
CA ALA A 185 -2.42 13.06 9.72
C ALA A 185 -1.93 13.33 8.29
N GLN A 186 -2.53 14.27 7.57
CA GLN A 186 -2.07 14.67 6.23
C GLN A 186 -0.66 15.24 6.28
N ARG A 187 -0.38 16.16 7.22
CA ARG A 187 0.95 16.73 7.44
C ARG A 187 1.96 15.63 7.77
N PHE A 188 1.64 14.77 8.73
CA PHE A 188 2.51 13.66 9.13
C PHE A 188 2.79 12.71 7.95
N ASN A 189 1.77 12.28 7.21
CA ASN A 189 1.93 11.38 6.06
C ASN A 189 2.91 11.95 5.02
N ARG A 190 2.80 13.24 4.69
CA ARG A 190 3.74 13.90 3.77
C ARG A 190 5.16 13.91 4.33
N LYS A 191 5.33 14.41 5.57
CA LYS A 191 6.65 14.59 6.19
C LYS A 191 7.35 13.25 6.44
N MET A 192 6.59 12.22 6.80
CA MET A 192 7.09 10.87 7.01
C MET A 192 7.75 10.30 5.75
N VAL A 193 7.04 10.28 4.61
CA VAL A 193 7.60 9.74 3.36
C VAL A 193 8.72 10.62 2.80
N GLU A 194 8.62 11.94 2.93
CA GLU A 194 9.70 12.88 2.60
C GLU A 194 10.98 12.56 3.38
N THR A 195 10.85 12.33 4.70
CA THR A 195 11.98 11.98 5.56
C THR A 195 12.60 10.64 5.15
N ILE A 196 11.76 9.61 4.91
CA ILE A 196 12.23 8.28 4.50
C ILE A 196 12.96 8.38 3.16
N TYR A 197 12.36 9.04 2.17
CA TYR A 197 12.97 9.19 0.83
C TYR A 197 14.31 9.93 0.90
N ASN A 198 14.35 11.11 1.51
CA ASN A 198 15.55 11.92 1.57
C ASN A 198 16.66 11.25 2.36
N SER A 199 16.35 10.62 3.49
CA SER A 199 17.34 9.89 4.30
C SER A 199 17.88 8.65 3.58
N SER A 200 17.02 7.93 2.84
CA SER A 200 17.46 6.79 2.04
C SER A 200 18.35 7.22 0.87
N LEU A 201 18.00 8.32 0.20
CA LEU A 201 18.80 8.91 -0.87
C LEU A 201 20.17 9.37 -0.34
N GLU A 202 20.19 10.12 0.77
CA GLU A 202 21.42 10.59 1.41
C GLU A 202 22.37 9.43 1.76
N GLU A 203 21.82 8.37 2.37
CA GLU A 203 22.61 7.19 2.70
C GLU A 203 23.11 6.44 1.45
N SER A 204 22.29 6.34 0.42
CA SER A 204 22.67 5.76 -0.85
C SER A 204 23.82 6.52 -1.52
N CYS A 205 23.77 7.86 -1.52
CA CYS A 205 24.84 8.71 -2.00
C CYS A 205 26.12 8.57 -1.16
N ARG A 206 26.01 8.50 0.17
CA ARG A 206 27.14 8.25 1.06
C ARG A 206 27.84 6.95 0.74
N LEU A 207 27.09 5.87 0.59
CA LEU A 207 27.61 4.53 0.27
C LEU A 207 28.40 4.51 -1.05
N GLY A 208 27.96 5.27 -2.05
CA GLY A 208 28.67 5.38 -3.33
C GLY A 208 29.90 6.30 -3.27
N ASN A 209 29.77 7.48 -2.64
CA ASN A 209 30.85 8.45 -2.54
C ASN A 209 32.01 7.96 -1.67
N GLU A 210 31.73 7.12 -0.66
CA GLU A 210 32.76 6.44 0.15
C GLU A 210 33.33 5.19 -0.53
N GLY A 211 32.84 4.83 -1.72
CA GLY A 211 33.34 3.68 -2.50
C GLY A 211 32.96 2.31 -1.91
N ILE A 212 31.94 2.26 -1.02
CA ILE A 212 31.44 0.99 -0.43
C ILE A 212 30.75 0.15 -1.49
N TYR A 213 29.94 0.79 -2.33
CA TYR A 213 29.30 0.18 -3.48
C TYR A 213 29.49 1.07 -4.73
N LYS A 214 29.43 0.44 -5.90
CA LYS A 214 29.50 1.17 -7.17
C LYS A 214 28.21 1.97 -7.40
N PRO A 215 28.31 3.27 -7.75
CA PRO A 215 27.15 4.09 -8.14
C PRO A 215 26.39 3.49 -9.33
N VAL A 216 25.04 3.55 -9.26
CA VAL A 216 24.19 3.12 -10.37
C VAL A 216 24.02 4.25 -11.38
N PHE A 217 24.08 3.94 -12.66
CA PHE A 217 23.82 4.87 -13.77
C PHE A 217 24.46 6.26 -13.58
N PRO A 218 25.79 6.36 -13.39
CA PRO A 218 26.45 7.63 -13.09
C PRO A 218 26.34 8.67 -14.22
N GLU A 219 26.01 8.24 -15.42
CA GLU A 219 25.68 9.11 -16.56
C GLU A 219 24.31 9.80 -16.40
N ILE A 220 23.39 9.22 -15.60
CA ILE A 220 22.05 9.74 -15.29
C ILE A 220 22.05 10.44 -13.93
N TYR A 221 22.50 9.71 -12.88
CA TYR A 221 22.54 10.20 -11.51
C TYR A 221 23.92 10.72 -11.15
N LYS A 222 24.05 12.04 -11.04
CA LYS A 222 25.35 12.70 -10.78
C LYS A 222 25.71 12.81 -9.30
N ASP A 223 24.83 12.35 -8.40
CA ASP A 223 24.96 12.46 -6.95
C ASP A 223 25.71 11.28 -6.30
N GLY A 224 26.09 10.28 -7.08
CA GLY A 224 26.83 9.11 -6.60
C GLY A 224 25.97 8.04 -5.92
N ARG A 225 24.65 8.11 -6.04
CA ARG A 225 23.74 7.11 -5.42
C ARG A 225 24.01 5.69 -5.92
N VAL A 226 23.82 4.73 -5.02
CA VAL A 226 23.96 3.29 -5.31
C VAL A 226 22.62 2.58 -5.53
N ASN A 227 21.50 3.29 -5.41
CA ASN A 227 20.16 2.73 -5.61
C ASN A 227 19.38 3.56 -6.61
N SER A 228 18.62 2.89 -7.49
CA SER A 228 17.80 3.54 -8.51
C SER A 228 16.40 3.92 -8.03
N THR A 229 15.89 3.24 -7.00
CA THR A 229 14.61 3.51 -6.32
C THR A 229 14.78 3.39 -4.82
N PHE A 230 13.86 4.01 -4.03
CA PHE A 230 14.00 4.10 -2.57
C PHE A 230 12.75 3.71 -1.79
N VAL A 231 11.55 4.11 -2.21
CA VAL A 231 10.35 4.01 -1.40
C VAL A 231 9.23 3.30 -2.16
N ALA A 232 8.67 2.28 -1.51
CA ALA A 232 7.38 1.69 -1.86
C ALA A 232 6.64 1.29 -0.59
N LEU A 233 5.32 1.32 -0.59
CA LEU A 233 4.52 0.94 0.56
C LEU A 233 3.84 -0.40 0.31
N MET A 234 4.42 -1.46 0.93
CA MET A 234 4.00 -2.84 0.77
C MET A 234 2.99 -3.29 1.82
N PRO A 235 2.27 -4.40 1.58
CA PRO A 235 1.53 -5.10 2.63
C PRO A 235 2.53 -5.69 3.64
N THR A 236 2.22 -5.63 4.93
CA THR A 236 3.14 -6.07 5.99
C THR A 236 2.51 -7.11 6.93
N ALA A 237 1.54 -7.89 6.46
CA ALA A 237 0.72 -8.79 7.27
C ALA A 237 1.51 -9.64 8.27
N SER A 238 2.53 -10.37 7.81
CA SER A 238 3.33 -11.25 8.68
C SER A 238 4.34 -10.48 9.52
N SER A 239 5.06 -9.52 8.92
CA SER A 239 6.07 -8.72 9.60
C SER A 239 5.47 -7.79 10.66
N ALA A 240 4.30 -7.20 10.38
CA ALA A 240 3.57 -6.39 11.36
C ALA A 240 3.16 -7.20 12.59
N THR A 241 2.69 -8.44 12.38
CA THR A 241 2.39 -9.37 13.48
C THR A 241 3.64 -9.71 14.30
N LEU A 242 4.78 -9.95 13.64
CA LEU A 242 6.05 -10.26 14.31
C LEU A 242 6.55 -9.12 15.20
N VAL A 243 6.40 -7.87 14.73
CA VAL A 243 6.86 -6.68 15.50
C VAL A 243 5.78 -6.08 16.40
N GLY A 244 4.58 -6.66 16.45
CA GLY A 244 3.49 -6.26 17.36
C GLY A 244 2.82 -4.93 17.00
N CYS A 245 2.68 -4.62 15.71
CA CYS A 245 1.94 -3.44 15.23
C CYS A 245 0.85 -3.81 14.23
N TYR A 246 0.00 -2.85 13.87
CA TYR A 246 -0.99 -3.01 12.80
C TYR A 246 -0.34 -2.98 11.41
N GLU A 247 -1.03 -3.56 10.44
CA GLU A 247 -0.48 -3.74 9.09
C GLU A 247 -0.36 -2.42 8.32
N SER A 248 0.72 -2.29 7.56
CA SER A 248 0.91 -1.26 6.52
C SER A 248 0.64 0.19 6.97
N PHE A 249 -0.07 0.91 6.14
CA PHE A 249 -0.35 2.34 6.24
C PHE A 249 -1.86 2.64 6.25
N GLU A 250 -2.68 1.64 6.57
CA GLU A 250 -4.15 1.72 6.56
C GLU A 250 -4.74 1.84 7.98
N PRO A 251 -5.95 2.41 8.13
CA PRO A 251 -6.69 2.37 9.40
C PRO A 251 -7.03 0.93 9.82
N VAL A 252 -7.29 0.73 11.09
CA VAL A 252 -7.69 -0.58 11.62
C VAL A 252 -9.01 -1.06 11.00
N GLN A 253 -9.12 -2.36 10.72
CA GLN A 253 -10.38 -2.94 10.22
C GLN A 253 -11.43 -3.10 11.34
N ALA A 254 -10.98 -3.32 12.58
CA ALA A 254 -11.79 -3.38 13.77
C ALA A 254 -10.92 -3.07 14.99
N ASN A 255 -11.48 -2.38 16.00
CA ASN A 255 -10.75 -2.10 17.24
C ASN A 255 -10.69 -3.30 18.19
N ILE A 256 -11.61 -4.24 18.06
CA ILE A 256 -11.62 -5.53 18.75
C ILE A 256 -12.10 -6.58 17.76
N PHE A 257 -11.37 -7.68 17.61
CA PHE A 257 -11.77 -8.80 16.75
C PHE A 257 -11.17 -10.12 17.22
N GLN A 258 -11.79 -11.22 16.80
CA GLN A 258 -11.28 -12.56 17.03
C GLN A 258 -10.35 -12.97 15.86
N ARG A 259 -9.14 -13.40 16.20
CA ARG A 259 -8.21 -13.99 15.25
C ARG A 259 -8.10 -15.48 15.51
N ARG A 260 -8.48 -16.28 14.52
CA ARG A 260 -8.34 -17.72 14.57
C ARG A 260 -7.09 -18.15 13.82
N ILE A 261 -6.23 -18.89 14.50
CA ILE A 261 -5.04 -19.52 13.94
C ILE A 261 -4.99 -20.97 14.42
N ASP A 262 -4.09 -21.79 13.86
CA ASP A 262 -3.96 -23.21 14.24
C ASP A 262 -3.72 -23.43 15.74
N ALA A 263 -3.06 -22.48 16.39
CA ALA A 263 -2.82 -22.51 17.83
C ALA A 263 -4.02 -22.12 18.71
N GLY A 264 -5.15 -21.66 18.13
CA GLY A 264 -6.35 -21.28 18.86
C GLY A 264 -6.99 -19.98 18.39
N GLU A 265 -7.94 -19.49 19.18
CA GLU A 265 -8.63 -18.21 18.95
C GLU A 265 -8.12 -17.15 19.92
N PHE A 266 -7.73 -15.99 19.37
CA PHE A 266 -7.16 -14.88 20.13
C PHE A 266 -7.99 -13.63 19.92
N THR A 267 -8.33 -12.93 21.01
CA THR A 267 -8.93 -11.60 20.92
C THR A 267 -7.84 -10.57 20.71
N ILE A 268 -7.84 -9.94 19.54
CA ILE A 268 -6.94 -8.83 19.22
C ILE A 268 -7.66 -7.53 19.54
N VAL A 269 -6.96 -6.62 20.19
CA VAL A 269 -7.53 -5.36 20.67
C VAL A 269 -6.65 -4.17 20.31
N ASN A 270 -7.26 -3.03 20.03
CA ASN A 270 -6.55 -1.77 19.93
C ASN A 270 -6.17 -1.29 21.35
N LYS A 271 -4.91 -1.54 21.73
CA LYS A 271 -4.38 -1.24 23.05
C LYS A 271 -4.48 0.24 23.44
N TYR A 272 -4.36 1.14 22.47
CA TYR A 272 -4.43 2.60 22.68
C TYR A 272 -5.87 3.03 23.02
N MET A 273 -6.84 2.49 22.29
CA MET A 273 -8.26 2.71 22.58
C MET A 273 -8.63 2.19 23.97
N ILE A 274 -8.21 0.97 24.34
CA ILE A 274 -8.48 0.40 25.65
C ILE A 274 -7.87 1.27 26.76
N LYS A 275 -6.61 1.68 26.61
CA LYS A 275 -5.94 2.54 27.57
C LYS A 275 -6.71 3.85 27.77
N GLU A 276 -7.15 4.51 26.70
CA GLU A 276 -7.91 5.75 26.81
C GLU A 276 -9.29 5.53 27.45
N LEU A 277 -9.98 4.41 27.15
CA LEU A 277 -11.25 4.05 27.82
C LEU A 277 -11.04 3.75 29.31
N GLN A 278 -9.92 3.13 29.69
CA GLN A 278 -9.56 2.91 31.09
C GLN A 278 -9.29 4.23 31.83
N GLU A 279 -8.51 5.13 31.21
CA GLU A 279 -8.26 6.48 31.76
C GLU A 279 -9.54 7.27 32.00
N ARG A 280 -10.57 7.05 31.17
CA ARG A 280 -11.90 7.66 31.28
C ARG A 280 -12.86 6.88 32.22
N GLY A 281 -12.44 5.77 32.79
CA GLY A 281 -13.30 4.90 33.60
C GLY A 281 -14.44 4.21 32.84
N MET A 282 -14.31 4.13 31.49
CA MET A 282 -15.36 3.60 30.61
C MET A 282 -15.07 2.18 30.10
N TRP A 283 -13.91 1.61 30.41
CA TRP A 283 -13.59 0.24 30.00
C TRP A 283 -14.20 -0.78 30.94
N ASN A 284 -15.25 -1.45 30.50
CA ASN A 284 -15.96 -2.51 31.23
C ASN A 284 -16.51 -3.55 30.24
N LEU A 285 -17.17 -4.59 30.79
CA LEU A 285 -17.70 -5.69 29.97
C LEU A 285 -18.78 -5.22 28.98
N ASP A 286 -19.63 -4.27 29.37
CA ASP A 286 -20.68 -3.74 28.50
C ASP A 286 -20.10 -2.95 27.35
N THR A 287 -19.14 -2.08 27.59
CA THR A 287 -18.42 -1.33 26.55
C THR A 287 -17.71 -2.27 25.57
N ARG A 288 -17.00 -3.29 26.08
CA ARG A 288 -16.37 -4.31 25.25
C ARG A 288 -17.40 -5.02 24.37
N ASN A 289 -18.51 -5.46 24.95
CA ASN A 289 -19.55 -6.18 24.23
C ASN A 289 -20.25 -5.29 23.18
N GLN A 290 -20.45 -4.01 23.46
CA GLN A 290 -20.96 -3.05 22.48
C GLN A 290 -20.02 -2.91 21.27
N ILE A 291 -18.71 -2.77 21.50
CA ILE A 291 -17.73 -2.68 20.42
C ILE A 291 -17.71 -3.97 19.58
N LEU A 292 -17.72 -5.14 20.23
CA LEU A 292 -17.76 -6.43 19.52
C LEU A 292 -19.03 -6.60 18.69
N ALA A 293 -20.21 -6.28 19.26
CA ALA A 293 -21.50 -6.35 18.57
C ALA A 293 -21.57 -5.41 17.34
N ASN A 294 -20.77 -4.35 17.35
CA ASN A 294 -20.66 -3.39 16.23
C ASN A 294 -19.41 -3.63 15.33
N ASN A 295 -18.98 -4.88 15.20
CA ASN A 295 -17.84 -5.26 14.35
C ASN A 295 -16.54 -4.48 14.65
N GLY A 296 -16.30 -4.19 15.93
CA GLY A 296 -15.13 -3.43 16.38
C GLY A 296 -15.25 -1.91 16.25
N SER A 297 -16.41 -1.39 15.87
CA SER A 297 -16.70 0.04 15.81
C SER A 297 -16.99 0.64 17.19
N VAL A 298 -16.51 1.86 17.43
CA VAL A 298 -16.79 2.66 18.63
C VAL A 298 -17.94 3.65 18.44
N GLN A 299 -18.56 3.70 17.26
CA GLN A 299 -19.54 4.74 16.92
C GLN A 299 -20.81 4.67 17.75
N SER A 300 -21.18 3.49 18.26
CA SER A 300 -22.36 3.29 19.13
C SER A 300 -22.13 3.69 20.58
N LEU A 301 -20.90 3.93 21.01
CA LEU A 301 -20.61 4.31 22.39
C LEU A 301 -21.14 5.73 22.70
N ILE A 302 -21.56 5.94 23.94
CA ILE A 302 -21.90 7.28 24.45
C ILE A 302 -20.60 7.94 24.94
N ILE A 303 -19.88 8.55 23.99
CA ILE A 303 -18.58 9.20 24.21
C ILE A 303 -18.44 10.37 23.22
N ASP A 304 -17.49 11.27 23.46
CA ASP A 304 -17.25 12.43 22.60
C ASP A 304 -16.88 12.06 21.16
N ASP A 305 -17.20 12.97 20.24
CA ASP A 305 -16.98 12.76 18.81
C ASP A 305 -15.50 12.69 18.44
N ASP A 306 -14.62 13.36 19.19
CA ASP A 306 -13.19 13.34 18.95
C ASP A 306 -12.61 11.93 19.18
N PHE A 307 -13.01 11.24 20.26
CA PHE A 307 -12.68 9.83 20.47
C PHE A 307 -13.21 8.96 19.32
N LYS A 308 -14.45 9.15 18.92
CA LYS A 308 -15.06 8.39 17.82
C LYS A 308 -14.30 8.58 16.49
N GLN A 309 -13.85 9.80 16.19
CA GLN A 309 -13.10 10.09 14.98
C GLN A 309 -11.73 9.38 14.97
N ARG A 310 -11.00 9.42 16.08
CA ARG A 310 -9.67 8.80 16.19
C ARG A 310 -9.68 7.28 16.06
N TYR A 311 -10.76 6.64 16.54
CA TYR A 311 -10.89 5.18 16.56
C TYR A 311 -11.87 4.64 15.52
N LYS A 312 -12.13 5.40 14.46
CA LYS A 312 -12.87 4.89 13.29
C LYS A 312 -12.17 3.67 12.71
N THR A 313 -12.99 2.68 12.36
CA THR A 313 -12.53 1.56 11.53
C THR A 313 -12.40 2.00 10.07
N ILE A 314 -11.66 1.25 9.27
CA ILE A 314 -11.46 1.55 7.85
C ILE A 314 -12.77 1.65 7.06
N TRP A 315 -13.81 0.91 7.48
CA TRP A 315 -15.14 0.91 6.86
C TRP A 315 -15.92 2.21 7.06
N GLU A 316 -15.52 3.00 8.05
CA GLU A 316 -16.16 4.26 8.47
C GLU A 316 -15.46 5.48 7.86
N HIS A 317 -14.32 5.30 7.23
CA HIS A 317 -13.63 6.33 6.50
C HIS A 317 -14.15 6.46 5.06
N SER A 318 -14.19 7.69 4.55
CA SER A 318 -14.41 7.93 3.14
C SER A 318 -13.24 7.38 2.31
N GLN A 319 -13.52 6.56 1.28
CA GLN A 319 -12.48 6.10 0.38
C GLN A 319 -11.74 7.27 -0.29
N LYS A 320 -12.43 8.36 -0.56
CA LYS A 320 -11.83 9.59 -1.08
C LYS A 320 -10.75 10.14 -0.14
N SER A 321 -11.00 10.14 1.18
CA SER A 321 -10.02 10.60 2.17
C SER A 321 -8.78 9.70 2.23
N LEU A 322 -8.95 8.38 2.15
CA LEU A 322 -7.84 7.42 2.13
C LEU A 322 -7.01 7.53 0.84
N ILE A 323 -7.67 7.69 -0.30
CA ILE A 323 -7.00 7.92 -1.59
C ILE A 323 -6.26 9.27 -1.59
N ASN A 324 -6.80 10.31 -0.94
CA ASN A 324 -6.09 11.59 -0.76
C ASN A 324 -4.80 11.42 0.04
N LEU A 325 -4.81 10.65 1.13
CA LEU A 325 -3.59 10.36 1.88
C LEU A 325 -2.56 9.62 1.02
N ALA A 326 -3.00 8.69 0.18
CA ALA A 326 -2.11 8.04 -0.79
C ALA A 326 -1.53 9.05 -1.80
N GLY A 327 -2.34 9.99 -2.30
CA GLY A 327 -1.89 11.08 -3.17
C GLY A 327 -0.85 11.97 -2.52
N ILE A 328 -1.04 12.32 -1.25
CA ILE A 328 -0.08 13.11 -0.47
C ILE A 328 1.26 12.38 -0.32
N ARG A 329 1.23 11.07 -0.02
CA ARG A 329 2.44 10.26 0.10
C ARG A 329 3.16 10.08 -1.25
N GLN A 330 2.42 10.01 -2.36
CA GLN A 330 2.99 9.69 -3.68
C GLN A 330 4.04 10.69 -4.16
N GLU A 331 4.08 11.91 -3.61
CA GLU A 331 5.11 12.90 -3.91
C GLU A 331 6.54 12.38 -3.63
N PHE A 332 6.68 11.53 -2.59
CA PHE A 332 7.97 10.96 -2.16
C PHE A 332 7.99 9.43 -2.20
N VAL A 333 7.03 8.81 -2.86
CA VAL A 333 7.02 7.37 -3.15
C VAL A 333 7.36 7.20 -4.62
N ASP A 334 8.58 6.81 -4.91
CA ASP A 334 9.11 6.70 -6.28
C ASP A 334 8.72 5.40 -7.00
N GLN A 335 8.02 4.52 -6.32
CA GLN A 335 7.36 3.33 -6.87
C GLN A 335 5.85 3.40 -6.59
N GLY A 336 5.26 2.38 -5.97
CA GLY A 336 3.83 2.33 -5.70
C GLY A 336 3.46 2.12 -4.23
N GLN A 337 2.17 2.05 -3.98
CA GLN A 337 1.57 1.78 -2.68
C GLN A 337 0.54 0.66 -2.85
N SER A 338 0.64 -0.44 -2.11
CA SER A 338 -0.32 -1.55 -2.12
C SER A 338 -1.64 -1.15 -1.45
N MET A 339 -2.33 -0.17 -2.03
CA MET A 339 -3.53 0.44 -1.48
C MET A 339 -4.74 -0.45 -1.76
N ASN A 340 -5.42 -0.90 -0.71
CA ASN A 340 -6.72 -1.56 -0.83
C ASN A 340 -7.86 -0.53 -0.97
N LEU A 341 -8.96 -0.95 -1.58
CA LEU A 341 -10.23 -0.23 -1.56
C LEU A 341 -11.19 -0.94 -0.60
N TYR A 342 -11.86 -0.19 0.27
CA TYR A 342 -12.75 -0.73 1.30
C TYR A 342 -14.14 -0.16 1.16
N PHE A 343 -15.15 -1.03 1.04
CA PHE A 343 -16.54 -0.64 0.92
C PHE A 343 -17.41 -1.44 1.88
N GLN A 344 -18.30 -0.79 2.59
CA GLN A 344 -19.37 -1.50 3.31
C GLN A 344 -20.30 -2.21 2.32
N ASP A 345 -20.53 -1.56 1.16
CA ASP A 345 -21.31 -2.09 0.04
C ASP A 345 -20.59 -1.69 -1.25
N ALA A 346 -19.91 -2.66 -1.87
CA ALA A 346 -19.14 -2.48 -3.09
C ALA A 346 -20.06 -2.52 -4.31
N THR A 347 -20.25 -1.39 -4.96
CA THR A 347 -20.93 -1.31 -6.26
C THR A 347 -19.94 -0.95 -7.37
N THR A 348 -20.24 -1.35 -8.61
CA THR A 348 -19.40 -1.02 -9.78
C THR A 348 -19.17 0.49 -9.90
N GLY A 349 -20.19 1.30 -9.65
CA GLY A 349 -20.08 2.77 -9.69
C GLY A 349 -19.13 3.34 -8.63
N LYS A 350 -19.19 2.85 -7.38
CA LYS A 350 -18.29 3.27 -6.30
C LYS A 350 -16.83 2.90 -6.62
N ILE A 351 -16.61 1.67 -7.10
CA ILE A 351 -15.28 1.19 -7.50
C ILE A 351 -14.73 2.04 -8.64
N GLY A 352 -15.53 2.25 -9.70
CA GLY A 352 -15.13 3.07 -10.83
C GLY A 352 -14.78 4.51 -10.45
N ALA A 353 -15.56 5.13 -9.55
CA ALA A 353 -15.28 6.46 -9.03
C ALA A 353 -13.97 6.52 -8.24
N ALA A 354 -13.69 5.52 -7.39
CA ALA A 354 -12.46 5.43 -6.63
C ALA A 354 -11.22 5.25 -7.53
N LEU A 355 -11.28 4.34 -8.51
CA LEU A 355 -10.21 4.12 -9.49
C LEU A 355 -9.92 5.39 -10.30
N LYS A 356 -10.97 6.04 -10.82
CA LYS A 356 -10.84 7.30 -11.58
C LYS A 356 -10.23 8.41 -10.70
N TYR A 357 -10.64 8.49 -9.44
CA TYR A 357 -10.14 9.49 -8.52
C TYR A 357 -8.63 9.30 -8.24
N GLY A 358 -8.20 8.07 -7.92
CA GLY A 358 -6.79 7.74 -7.73
C GLY A 358 -5.94 7.98 -8.98
N TRP A 359 -6.47 7.64 -10.16
CA TRP A 359 -5.81 7.92 -11.43
C TRP A 359 -5.59 9.43 -11.66
N ASN A 360 -6.60 10.26 -11.37
CA ASN A 360 -6.52 11.72 -11.49
C ASN A 360 -5.51 12.35 -10.51
N LEU A 361 -5.29 11.75 -9.34
CA LEU A 361 -4.26 12.17 -8.38
C LEU A 361 -2.85 11.74 -8.78
N GLY A 362 -2.69 11.02 -9.88
CA GLY A 362 -1.38 10.56 -10.35
C GLY A 362 -0.88 9.28 -9.68
N LEU A 363 -1.72 8.55 -8.96
CA LEU A 363 -1.32 7.30 -8.31
C LEU A 363 -0.95 6.23 -9.35
N PRO A 364 0.23 5.58 -9.25
CA PRO A 364 0.59 4.45 -10.10
C PRO A 364 -0.21 3.19 -9.77
N THR A 365 -0.57 2.98 -8.51
CA THR A 365 -1.45 1.90 -8.07
C THR A 365 -2.90 2.38 -8.07
N GLY A 366 -3.77 1.74 -8.84
CA GLY A 366 -5.21 1.99 -8.82
C GLY A 366 -5.90 1.26 -7.66
N SER A 367 -5.59 -0.02 -7.50
CA SER A 367 -6.10 -0.85 -6.38
C SER A 367 -5.26 -2.11 -6.22
N TYR A 368 -4.96 -2.47 -4.98
CA TYR A 368 -4.54 -3.82 -4.59
C TYR A 368 -5.82 -4.66 -4.46
N TYR A 369 -6.26 -5.06 -3.28
CA TYR A 369 -7.57 -5.71 -3.13
C TYR A 369 -8.71 -4.70 -3.05
N THR A 370 -9.87 -5.08 -3.59
CA THR A 370 -11.16 -4.47 -3.22
C THR A 370 -11.79 -5.34 -2.14
N LYS A 371 -12.00 -4.77 -0.96
CA LYS A 371 -12.56 -5.48 0.19
C LYS A 371 -13.96 -4.97 0.51
N THR A 372 -14.88 -5.90 0.77
CA THR A 372 -16.24 -5.61 1.21
C THR A 372 -16.38 -6.05 2.66
N GLN A 373 -17.02 -5.22 3.49
CA GLN A 373 -17.27 -5.56 4.88
C GLN A 373 -18.20 -6.79 4.94
N SER A 374 -17.73 -7.87 5.56
CA SER A 374 -18.57 -9.04 5.80
C SER A 374 -19.72 -8.65 6.71
N LYS A 375 -20.94 -8.95 6.31
CA LYS A 375 -22.10 -8.95 7.21
C LYS A 375 -22.04 -10.22 8.06
N ILE A 376 -21.08 -10.30 8.96
CA ILE A 376 -21.02 -11.37 9.95
C ILE A 376 -21.92 -10.89 11.09
N ASP A 377 -23.04 -11.56 11.27
CA ASP A 377 -23.75 -11.49 12.54
C ASP A 377 -22.76 -11.92 13.61
N ALA A 378 -22.51 -11.05 14.60
CA ALA A 378 -21.65 -11.40 15.73
C ALA A 378 -22.18 -12.73 16.30
N PRO A 379 -21.32 -13.77 16.49
CA PRO A 379 -21.82 -15.03 17.01
C PRO A 379 -22.53 -14.77 18.33
N VAL A 380 -23.81 -15.06 18.36
CA VAL A 380 -24.72 -14.87 19.51
C VAL A 380 -24.18 -15.57 20.77
N SER A 381 -23.31 -16.55 20.63
CA SER A 381 -22.63 -17.26 21.72
C SER A 381 -21.67 -16.38 22.56
N LEU A 382 -21.23 -15.22 22.08
CA LEU A 382 -20.36 -14.32 22.87
C LEU A 382 -21.13 -13.35 23.76
N VAL A 383 -22.45 -13.23 23.56
CA VAL A 383 -23.33 -12.33 24.36
C VAL A 383 -23.89 -12.99 25.62
N GLN A 384 -23.79 -14.31 25.77
CA GLN A 384 -24.47 -15.07 26.83
C GLN A 384 -23.55 -15.89 27.75
N THR A 385 -22.38 -15.45 28.10
CA THR A 385 -21.69 -16.04 29.27
C THR A 385 -21.66 -15.04 30.42
N LYS A 386 -22.73 -15.01 31.23
CA LYS A 386 -22.59 -14.78 32.66
C LYS A 386 -21.84 -15.99 33.22
N SER A 387 -20.53 -15.97 33.21
CA SER A 387 -19.71 -16.86 34.02
C SER A 387 -18.60 -16.01 34.64
N GLU A 388 -18.53 -16.14 35.95
CA GLU A 388 -17.63 -15.54 36.91
C GLU A 388 -16.22 -15.32 36.32
N VAL A 389 -15.87 -14.07 36.07
CA VAL A 389 -14.52 -13.67 35.72
C VAL A 389 -13.76 -13.54 37.04
N SER A 390 -12.82 -14.44 37.26
CA SER A 390 -11.84 -14.31 38.34
C SER A 390 -11.14 -12.95 38.24
N PRO A 391 -10.91 -12.24 39.35
CA PRO A 391 -10.17 -10.97 39.33
C PRO A 391 -8.68 -11.30 39.14
N GLY A 392 -8.22 -11.15 37.91
CA GLY A 392 -6.81 -11.46 37.54
C GLY A 392 -6.49 -11.33 36.06
N TRP A 393 -7.10 -10.34 35.37
CA TRP A 393 -6.67 -10.01 34.02
C TRP A 393 -5.51 -9.02 34.07
N GLU A 394 -4.32 -9.51 34.36
CA GLU A 394 -3.11 -8.84 33.91
C GLU A 394 -3.08 -8.96 32.38
N ILE A 395 -2.95 -7.82 31.70
CA ILE A 395 -2.73 -7.76 30.28
C ILE A 395 -1.31 -8.29 30.05
N SER A 396 -1.17 -9.60 29.90
CA SER A 396 0.07 -10.17 29.39
C SER A 396 0.11 -9.85 27.90
N CYS A 397 0.85 -8.80 27.57
CA CYS A 397 1.27 -8.49 26.23
C CYS A 397 2.28 -9.57 25.83
N TYR A 398 1.83 -10.68 25.23
CA TYR A 398 2.73 -11.64 24.60
C TYR A 398 3.44 -10.95 23.44
N GLY A 399 4.61 -10.41 23.71
CA GLY A 399 5.48 -9.75 22.73
C GLY A 399 6.33 -8.61 23.27
N CYS A 400 6.31 -8.32 24.56
CA CYS A 400 7.14 -7.27 25.17
C CYS A 400 8.07 -7.77 26.28
N GLU A 401 8.67 -8.96 26.09
CA GLU A 401 9.87 -9.35 26.84
C GLU A 401 10.77 -10.16 25.90
N ALA A 402 11.71 -9.46 25.24
CA ALA A 402 13.06 -9.88 24.88
C ALA A 402 13.79 -8.68 24.27
#